data_93c0d737cfdda472fdb09be5e3d09671
#
_entry.id   93c0d737cfdda472fdb09be5e3d09671
#
_cell.length_a   1.000
_cell.length_b   1.000
_cell.length_c   1.000
_cell.angle_alpha   90.00
_cell.angle_beta   90.00
_cell.angle_gamma   90.00
#
_symmetry.space_group_name_H-M   'P 1'
#
loop_
_entity.id
_entity.type
_entity.pdbx_description
1 polymer ?
#
loop_
_entity_poly.entity_id
_entity_poly.type
_entity_poly.pdbx_seq_one_letter_code
_entity_poly.pdbx_strand_id
1 'polypeptide(L)'
;HPFLHWDLLLETSTVDLLRTWRLLLDPATAGVIPAESLPDHRRKYLEYEGPVGGDRGSVTRWDAGSYQLLSEADDSSLLLDFAGDRLRGSARLGPTGPQWTLQFQEP
;
A
#
# COMPACT_ATOMS: atom_id res chain seq x y z
N HIS A 1 -7.19 -14.68 -5.62
CA HIS A 1 -7.82 -13.56 -6.31
C HIS A 1 -7.56 -13.69 -7.81
N PRO A 2 -8.58 -13.62 -8.68
CA PRO A 2 -8.39 -13.87 -10.11
C PRO A 2 -7.64 -12.75 -10.84
N PHE A 3 -7.47 -11.59 -10.22
CA PHE A 3 -6.82 -10.44 -10.85
C PHE A 3 -5.52 -10.11 -10.16
N LEU A 4 -4.55 -9.71 -10.95
CA LEU A 4 -3.29 -9.20 -10.41
C LEU A 4 -3.55 -7.91 -9.65
N HIS A 5 -3.01 -7.81 -8.45
CA HIS A 5 -3.09 -6.61 -7.63
C HIS A 5 -1.84 -6.50 -6.75
N TRP A 6 -1.67 -5.36 -6.14
CA TRP A 6 -0.55 -5.08 -5.24
C TRP A 6 -1.11 -4.68 -3.88
N ASP A 7 -0.59 -5.27 -2.81
CA ASP A 7 -0.97 -4.88 -1.45
C ASP A 7 0.12 -3.97 -0.88
N LEU A 8 -0.29 -2.79 -0.45
CA LEU A 8 0.56 -1.84 0.24
C LEU A 8 0.39 -2.06 1.74
N LEU A 9 1.47 -2.44 2.42
CA LEU A 9 1.47 -2.70 3.85
C LEU A 9 2.38 -1.69 4.53
N LEU A 10 1.80 -0.87 5.42
CA LEU A 10 2.54 0.17 6.13
C LEU A 10 2.69 -0.21 7.59
N GLU A 11 3.94 -0.32 8.02
CA GLU A 11 4.28 -0.58 9.41
C GLU A 11 4.06 0.68 10.23
N THR A 12 3.37 0.53 11.36
CA THR A 12 3.21 1.63 12.30
C THR A 12 3.92 1.28 13.62
N SER A 13 4.38 2.31 14.34
CA SER A 13 5.19 2.11 15.53
C SER A 13 4.40 1.64 16.75
N THR A 14 3.09 1.68 16.71
CA THR A 14 2.26 1.50 17.91
C THR A 14 1.55 0.16 18.00
N VAL A 15 1.50 -0.61 16.91
CA VAL A 15 0.80 -1.90 16.87
C VAL A 15 1.57 -2.91 16.03
N ASP A 16 1.35 -4.19 16.29
CA ASP A 16 1.98 -5.27 15.54
C ASP A 16 1.22 -5.63 14.25
N LEU A 17 0.33 -4.75 13.82
CA LEU A 17 -0.45 -4.92 12.61
C LEU A 17 -0.04 -3.90 11.58
N LEU A 18 -0.11 -4.30 10.31
CA LEU A 18 0.23 -3.46 9.18
C LEU A 18 -1.05 -2.87 8.61
N ARG A 19 -1.11 -1.54 8.49
CA ARG A 19 -2.20 -0.91 7.74
C ARG A 19 -2.05 -1.29 6.28
N THR A 20 -3.14 -1.75 5.66
CA THR A 20 -3.09 -2.40 4.36
C THR A 20 -4.09 -1.81 3.39
N TRP A 21 -3.63 -1.58 2.16
CA TRP A 21 -4.48 -1.19 1.04
C TRP A 21 -4.17 -2.08 -0.15
N ARG A 22 -5.22 -2.47 -0.88
CA ARG A 22 -5.06 -3.17 -2.16
C ARG A 22 -5.01 -2.13 -3.26
N LEU A 23 -3.92 -2.12 -4.02
CA LEU A 23 -3.74 -1.22 -5.15
C LEU A 23 -4.21 -1.94 -6.41
N LEU A 24 -5.08 -1.30 -7.18
CA LEU A 24 -5.76 -1.94 -8.30
C LEU A 24 -5.06 -1.73 -9.64
N LEU A 25 -4.03 -0.90 -9.68
CA LEU A 25 -3.18 -0.67 -10.86
C LEU A 25 -1.73 -0.78 -10.45
N ASP A 26 -0.88 -1.07 -11.43
CA ASP A 26 0.57 -1.15 -11.22
C ASP A 26 1.11 0.20 -10.73
N PRO A 27 1.64 0.27 -9.51
CA PRO A 27 2.09 1.56 -8.96
C PRO A 27 3.31 2.15 -9.67
N ALA A 28 4.03 1.36 -10.44
CA ALA A 28 5.18 1.87 -11.18
C ALA A 28 4.78 2.61 -12.47
N THR A 29 3.59 2.37 -12.98
CA THR A 29 3.16 2.90 -14.27
C THR A 29 2.02 3.89 -14.18
N ALA A 30 1.27 3.90 -13.08
CA ALA A 30 0.13 4.79 -12.90
C ALA A 30 0.46 5.88 -11.88
N GLY A 31 0.12 7.14 -12.21
CA GLY A 31 0.27 8.26 -11.29
C GLY A 31 -0.86 8.37 -10.28
N VAL A 32 -2.03 7.86 -10.64
CA VAL A 32 -3.22 7.82 -9.79
C VAL A 32 -3.70 6.38 -9.73
N ILE A 33 -3.75 5.82 -8.54
CA ILE A 33 -3.99 4.40 -8.35
C ILE A 33 -5.23 4.23 -7.46
N PRO A 34 -6.32 3.66 -7.99
CA PRO A 34 -7.46 3.29 -7.14
C PRO A 34 -7.01 2.25 -6.12
N ALA A 35 -7.53 2.39 -4.91
CA ALA A 35 -7.15 1.51 -3.82
C ALA A 35 -8.36 1.13 -2.98
N GLU A 36 -8.25 -0.01 -2.31
CA GLU A 36 -9.24 -0.47 -1.35
C GLU A 36 -8.58 -0.59 0.02
N SER A 37 -9.20 0.00 1.03
CA SER A 37 -8.75 -0.20 2.41
C SER A 37 -9.11 -1.60 2.84
N LEU A 38 -8.13 -2.35 3.32
CA LEU A 38 -8.30 -3.71 3.81
C LEU A 38 -8.11 -3.77 5.32
N PRO A 39 -8.60 -4.84 5.98
CA PRO A 39 -8.24 -5.07 7.38
C PRO A 39 -6.74 -5.16 7.55
N ASP A 40 -6.26 -4.77 8.72
CA ASP A 40 -4.84 -4.79 9.01
C ASP A 40 -4.29 -6.21 8.89
N HIS A 41 -3.07 -6.32 8.34
CA HIS A 41 -2.39 -7.59 8.18
C HIS A 41 -1.38 -7.80 9.31
N ARG A 42 -1.08 -9.06 9.62
CA ARG A 42 -0.05 -9.37 10.59
C ARG A 42 1.33 -9.01 10.05
N ARG A 43 2.22 -8.64 10.96
CA ARG A 43 3.57 -8.19 10.63
C ARG A 43 4.37 -9.21 9.82
N LYS A 44 4.11 -10.49 9.97
CA LYS A 44 4.81 -11.53 9.22
C LYS A 44 4.63 -11.41 7.71
N TYR A 45 3.56 -10.77 7.26
CA TYR A 45 3.30 -10.61 5.82
C TYR A 45 4.18 -9.55 5.18
N LEU A 46 4.94 -8.81 5.96
CA LEU A 46 5.89 -7.84 5.41
C LEU A 46 6.99 -8.54 4.60
N GLU A 47 7.36 -9.75 4.99
CA GLU A 47 8.43 -10.50 4.35
C GLU A 47 7.97 -11.79 3.69
N TYR A 48 6.68 -12.09 3.77
CA TYR A 48 6.17 -13.34 3.25
C TYR A 48 6.13 -13.34 1.73
N GLU A 49 6.64 -14.42 1.16
CA GLU A 49 6.49 -14.75 -0.25
C GLU A 49 6.10 -16.21 -0.37
N GLY A 50 5.27 -16.54 -1.36
CA GLY A 50 4.88 -17.92 -1.59
C GLY A 50 3.38 -18.09 -1.80
N PRO A 51 2.91 -19.34 -1.78
CA PRO A 51 1.51 -19.62 -2.03
C PRO A 51 0.62 -19.12 -0.90
N VAL A 52 -0.57 -18.67 -1.29
CA VAL A 52 -1.65 -18.34 -0.35
C VAL A 52 -2.55 -19.56 -0.26
N GLY A 53 -2.95 -19.93 0.96
CA GLY A 53 -3.76 -21.13 1.19
C GLY A 53 -5.07 -21.16 0.40
N GLY A 54 -5.58 -22.36 0.10
CA GLY A 54 -6.85 -22.55 -0.58
C GLY A 54 -6.85 -22.18 -2.06
N ASP A 55 -5.77 -22.42 -2.75
CA ASP A 55 -5.65 -22.18 -4.21
C ASP A 55 -5.88 -20.71 -4.60
N ARG A 56 -5.55 -19.78 -3.71
CA ARG A 56 -5.74 -18.35 -3.97
C ARG A 56 -4.52 -17.69 -4.63
N GLY A 57 -3.62 -18.50 -5.20
CA GLY A 57 -2.46 -17.99 -5.90
C GLY A 57 -1.24 -17.85 -5.01
N SER A 58 -0.38 -16.93 -5.34
CA SER A 58 0.86 -16.71 -4.61
C SER A 58 1.13 -15.23 -4.45
N VAL A 59 1.99 -14.92 -3.48
CA VAL A 59 2.44 -13.57 -3.18
C VAL A 59 3.93 -13.47 -3.42
N THR A 60 4.33 -12.44 -4.15
CA THR A 60 5.73 -12.11 -4.37
C THR A 60 5.97 -10.69 -3.89
N ARG A 61 7.07 -10.47 -3.19
CA ARG A 61 7.45 -9.12 -2.78
C ARG A 61 7.83 -8.32 -4.03
N TRP A 62 7.05 -7.29 -4.32
CA TRP A 62 7.27 -6.43 -5.48
C TRP A 62 8.23 -5.29 -5.14
N ASP A 63 8.14 -4.76 -3.92
CA ASP A 63 9.00 -3.69 -3.44
C ASP A 63 9.07 -3.73 -1.92
N ALA A 64 10.09 -3.14 -1.36
CA ALA A 64 10.23 -2.95 0.07
C ALA A 64 11.12 -1.73 0.30
N GLY A 65 10.98 -1.12 1.46
CA GLY A 65 11.76 0.05 1.83
C GLY A 65 11.17 0.72 3.04
N SER A 66 11.47 1.99 3.20
CA SER A 66 10.96 2.80 4.29
C SER A 66 10.00 3.85 3.77
N TYR A 67 9.22 4.42 4.67
CA TYR A 67 8.39 5.57 4.37
C TYR A 67 8.39 6.53 5.54
N GLN A 68 8.03 7.77 5.25
CA GLN A 68 7.85 8.78 6.28
C GLN A 68 6.44 9.34 6.17
N LEU A 69 5.73 9.38 7.28
CA LEU A 69 4.44 10.04 7.35
C LEU A 69 4.68 11.52 7.53
N LEU A 70 4.34 12.31 6.50
CA LEU A 70 4.55 13.75 6.52
C LEU A 70 3.39 14.48 7.19
N SER A 71 2.17 14.02 6.97
CA SER A 71 0.98 14.57 7.63
C SER A 71 -0.19 13.62 7.52
N GLU A 72 -1.16 13.80 8.41
CA GLU A 72 -2.43 13.10 8.38
C GLU A 72 -3.53 14.13 8.53
N ALA A 73 -4.47 14.15 7.58
CA ALA A 73 -5.58 15.09 7.57
C ALA A 73 -6.81 14.56 8.31
N ASP A 74 -7.77 15.45 8.57
CA ASP A 74 -9.00 15.10 9.30
C ASP A 74 -9.86 14.07 8.57
N ASP A 75 -9.75 14.00 7.24
CA ASP A 75 -10.46 13.01 6.43
C ASP A 75 -9.73 11.66 6.36
N SER A 76 -8.70 11.47 7.18
CA SER A 76 -7.84 10.29 7.23
C SER A 76 -6.86 10.17 6.06
N SER A 77 -6.75 11.19 5.21
CA SER A 77 -5.74 11.22 4.15
C SER A 77 -4.35 11.27 4.76
N LEU A 78 -3.44 10.51 4.17
CA LEU A 78 -2.04 10.46 4.58
C LEU A 78 -1.18 11.08 3.48
N LEU A 79 -0.25 11.93 3.86
CA LEU A 79 0.81 12.37 2.96
C LEU A 79 2.08 11.62 3.33
N LEU A 80 2.57 10.84 2.39
CA LEU A 80 3.65 9.88 2.61
C LEU A 80 4.82 10.21 1.70
N ASP A 81 6.01 9.97 2.20
CA ASP A 81 7.22 10.01 1.39
C ASP A 81 7.83 8.62 1.37
N PHE A 82 7.83 7.99 0.20
CA PHE A 82 8.30 6.62 0.03
C PHE A 82 9.77 6.58 -0.36
N ALA A 83 10.49 5.63 0.21
CA ALA A 83 11.89 5.36 -0.11
C ALA A 83 12.08 3.86 -0.32
N GLY A 84 11.36 3.30 -1.28
CA GLY A 84 11.53 1.93 -1.72
C GLY A 84 12.48 1.84 -2.91
N ASP A 85 12.64 0.64 -3.42
CA ASP A 85 13.45 0.43 -4.62
C ASP A 85 12.73 0.90 -5.88
N ARG A 86 11.41 0.75 -5.92
CA ARG A 86 10.57 1.15 -7.05
C ARG A 86 9.69 2.35 -6.71
N LEU A 87 9.03 2.33 -5.56
CA LEU A 87 8.19 3.44 -5.12
C LEU A 87 9.03 4.46 -4.38
N ARG A 88 9.15 5.64 -4.95
CA ARG A 88 9.93 6.73 -4.37
C ARG A 88 9.18 8.03 -4.56
N GLY A 89 9.28 8.92 -3.56
CA GLY A 89 8.71 10.24 -3.63
C GLY A 89 7.42 10.39 -2.83
N SER A 90 6.85 11.58 -2.89
CA SER A 90 5.68 11.94 -2.10
C SER A 90 4.40 11.48 -2.76
N ALA A 91 3.47 10.99 -1.95
CA ALA A 91 2.16 10.56 -2.44
C ALA A 91 1.10 10.83 -1.39
N ARG A 92 -0.12 11.13 -1.86
CA ARG A 92 -1.29 11.22 -1.01
C ARG A 92 -2.05 9.90 -1.09
N LEU A 93 -2.34 9.32 0.06
CA LEU A 93 -3.18 8.13 0.16
C LEU A 93 -4.41 8.52 0.97
N GLY A 94 -5.54 8.63 0.31
CA GLY A 94 -6.73 9.15 0.98
C GLY A 94 -8.03 8.75 0.34
N PRO A 95 -9.14 8.97 1.06
CA PRO A 95 -10.46 8.67 0.53
C PRO A 95 -10.81 9.59 -0.63
N THR A 96 -11.46 9.01 -1.63
CA THR A 96 -12.00 9.71 -2.79
C THR A 96 -13.39 9.15 -3.01
N GLY A 97 -14.42 9.80 -2.42
CA GLY A 97 -15.75 9.22 -2.37
C GLY A 97 -15.76 7.92 -1.59
N PRO A 98 -16.39 6.85 -2.09
CA PRO A 98 -16.44 5.57 -1.39
C PRO A 98 -15.17 4.73 -1.48
N GLN A 99 -14.19 5.18 -2.26
CA GLN A 99 -12.94 4.44 -2.47
C GLN A 99 -11.76 5.25 -1.94
N TRP A 100 -10.58 4.63 -2.00
CA TRP A 100 -9.31 5.27 -1.70
C TRP A 100 -8.52 5.47 -2.98
N THR A 101 -7.61 6.42 -2.95
CA THR A 101 -6.71 6.71 -4.07
C THR A 101 -5.31 6.96 -3.53
N LEU A 102 -4.34 6.32 -4.15
CA LEU A 102 -2.92 6.63 -3.96
C LEU A 102 -2.49 7.48 -5.16
N GLN A 103 -2.09 8.70 -4.90
CA GLN A 103 -1.71 9.64 -5.94
C GLN A 103 -0.32 10.18 -5.67
N PHE A 104 0.61 9.87 -6.58
CA PHE A 104 1.96 10.39 -6.48
C PHE A 104 1.98 11.85 -6.91
N GLN A 105 2.71 12.66 -6.16
CA GLN A 105 2.86 14.08 -6.44
C GLN A 105 4.04 14.28 -7.38
N GLU A 106 3.87 15.21 -8.30
CA GLU A 106 4.95 15.58 -9.20
C GLU A 106 6.04 16.34 -8.44
N PRO A 107 7.31 16.12 -8.79
CA PRO A 107 8.42 16.84 -8.15
C PRO A 107 8.39 18.34 -8.42
#